data_33b46a14fccbb7b6bdbfc7e44cdc7217
#
_entry.id   33b46a14fccbb7b6bdbfc7e44cdc7217
#
_cell.length_a   1.000
_cell.length_b   1.000
_cell.length_c   1.000
_cell.angle_alpha   90.00
_cell.angle_beta   90.00
_cell.angle_gamma   90.00
#
_symmetry.space_group_name_H-M   'P 1'
#
loop_
_entity.id
_entity.type
_entity.pdbx_description
1 polymer ?
#
loop_
_entity_poly.entity_id
_entity_poly.type
_entity_poly.pdbx_seq_one_letter_code
_entity_poly.pdbx_strand_id
1 'polypeptide(L)'
;MRKTLLLLVAVGAIALPASAFAKGASEASIQGPGLGKTVTISGNGETSGDKLGNLGQSAGFFPAVFGQTPDPMTEQRPAGKLGPRYRIVWTVPGPNGESRISQDAYPYADPQPVTYMKPGQVFWDGQRTRGGWYVGDSQLRASLFAAGVPRSAPSTGGFDWTRWTLIGVTGAALLLALAFTVTRVRRLRPEPAV
;
A
#
# COMPACT_ATOMS: atom_id res chain seq x y z
N MET A 1 -21.92 64.14 -42.83
CA MET A 1 -21.90 62.69 -42.98
C MET A 1 -20.76 62.20 -42.10
N ARG A 2 -21.06 61.76 -40.87
CA ARG A 2 -20.07 61.22 -39.89
C ARG A 2 -20.24 59.70 -39.87
N LYS A 3 -19.21 58.97 -40.35
CA LYS A 3 -19.12 57.48 -40.28
C LYS A 3 -18.57 57.11 -38.94
N THR A 4 -19.42 56.58 -38.08
CA THR A 4 -19.04 55.99 -36.80
C THR A 4 -18.53 54.60 -37.05
N LEU A 5 -17.24 54.40 -36.84
CA LEU A 5 -16.56 53.08 -36.92
C LEU A 5 -16.72 52.40 -35.56
N LEU A 6 -17.58 51.38 -35.49
CA LEU A 6 -17.73 50.50 -34.31
C LEU A 6 -16.60 49.45 -34.33
N LEU A 7 -15.64 49.62 -33.41
CA LEU A 7 -14.56 48.67 -33.17
C LEU A 7 -15.07 47.59 -32.22
N LEU A 8 -15.38 46.41 -32.76
CA LEU A 8 -15.78 45.25 -31.97
C LEU A 8 -14.52 44.59 -31.45
N VAL A 9 -14.20 44.80 -30.16
CA VAL A 9 -13.11 44.08 -29.47
C VAL A 9 -13.66 42.74 -29.04
N ALA A 10 -13.34 41.66 -29.78
CA ALA A 10 -13.58 40.30 -29.38
C ALA A 10 -12.53 39.88 -28.34
N VAL A 11 -12.87 39.96 -27.07
CA VAL A 11 -12.08 39.38 -26.00
C VAL A 11 -12.19 37.84 -26.09
N GLY A 12 -11.25 37.24 -26.81
CA GLY A 12 -11.09 35.78 -26.82
C GLY A 12 -10.62 35.31 -25.41
N ALA A 13 -11.53 34.74 -24.64
CA ALA A 13 -11.17 34.02 -23.44
C ALA A 13 -10.28 32.83 -23.83
N ILE A 14 -8.96 32.97 -23.70
CA ILE A 14 -8.02 31.88 -23.79
C ILE A 14 -8.31 31.01 -22.56
N ALA A 15 -9.13 29.96 -22.72
CA ALA A 15 -9.23 28.90 -21.76
C ALA A 15 -7.85 28.20 -21.75
N LEU A 16 -6.99 28.64 -20.83
CA LEU A 16 -5.77 27.88 -20.51
C LEU A 16 -6.23 26.49 -20.09
N PRO A 17 -5.74 25.41 -20.74
CA PRO A 17 -6.02 24.10 -20.24
C PRO A 17 -5.49 24.06 -18.81
N ALA A 18 -6.38 23.83 -17.84
CA ALA A 18 -5.98 23.52 -16.49
C ALA A 18 -5.03 22.34 -16.64
N SER A 19 -3.75 22.58 -16.40
CA SER A 19 -2.74 21.53 -16.41
C SER A 19 -3.26 20.46 -15.45
N ALA A 20 -3.74 19.36 -15.99
CA ALA A 20 -4.06 18.20 -15.18
C ALA A 20 -2.73 17.80 -14.54
N PHE A 21 -2.54 18.22 -13.31
CA PHE A 21 -1.41 17.81 -12.51
C PHE A 21 -1.60 16.33 -12.21
N ALA A 22 -1.14 15.48 -13.12
CA ALA A 22 -0.88 14.08 -12.81
C ALA A 22 0.30 14.07 -11.83
N LYS A 23 0.10 14.57 -10.63
CA LYS A 23 1.14 14.51 -9.60
C LYS A 23 1.33 13.06 -9.23
N GLY A 24 2.53 12.56 -9.44
CA GLY A 24 2.97 11.28 -8.91
C GLY A 24 2.85 11.26 -7.38
N ALA A 25 3.06 10.12 -6.78
CA ALA A 25 3.11 10.01 -5.33
C ALA A 25 4.25 10.87 -4.76
N SER A 26 4.05 11.46 -3.60
CA SER A 26 5.10 12.13 -2.81
C SER A 26 5.80 11.17 -1.85
N GLU A 27 5.15 10.04 -1.56
CA GLU A 27 5.66 9.03 -0.64
C GLU A 27 5.11 7.63 -0.99
N ALA A 28 5.92 6.61 -0.72
CA ALA A 28 5.51 5.21 -0.71
C ALA A 28 5.94 4.55 0.61
N SER A 29 4.99 3.99 1.34
CA SER A 29 5.24 3.21 2.55
C SER A 29 5.08 1.73 2.25
N ILE A 30 6.12 0.92 2.47
CA ILE A 30 6.16 -0.51 2.15
C ILE A 30 6.14 -1.32 3.44
N GLN A 31 5.26 -2.32 3.49
CA GLN A 31 5.12 -3.27 4.59
C GLN A 31 5.05 -4.69 4.04
N GLY A 32 5.59 -5.65 4.77
CA GLY A 32 5.50 -7.05 4.39
C GLY A 32 6.47 -7.97 5.15
N PRO A 33 6.45 -9.25 4.83
CA PRO A 33 7.28 -10.24 5.50
C PRO A 33 8.77 -9.96 5.38
N GLY A 34 9.52 -10.14 6.46
CA GLY A 34 10.95 -9.89 6.50
C GLY A 34 11.34 -8.41 6.63
N LEU A 35 10.38 -7.48 6.59
CA LEU A 35 10.59 -6.08 6.96
C LEU A 35 10.28 -5.93 8.45
N GLY A 36 11.29 -5.67 9.27
CA GLY A 36 11.09 -5.47 10.72
C GLY A 36 10.30 -4.20 11.05
N LYS A 37 10.19 -3.28 10.09
CA LYS A 37 9.44 -2.02 10.19
C LYS A 37 8.95 -1.58 8.82
N THR A 38 8.00 -0.65 8.78
CA THR A 38 7.60 0.03 7.55
C THR A 38 8.79 0.77 6.95
N VAL A 39 9.02 0.55 5.66
CA VAL A 39 10.01 1.29 4.88
C VAL A 39 9.31 2.42 4.16
N THR A 40 9.80 3.64 4.30
CA THR A 40 9.25 4.82 3.65
C THR A 40 10.24 5.39 2.65
N ILE A 41 9.75 5.69 1.45
CA ILE A 41 10.48 6.37 0.38
C ILE A 41 9.71 7.64 0.06
N SER A 42 10.34 8.77 0.27
CA SER A 42 9.79 10.09 -0.09
C SER A 42 10.56 10.66 -1.27
N GLY A 43 9.89 11.45 -2.10
CA GLY A 43 10.51 12.05 -3.27
C GLY A 43 9.47 12.63 -4.23
N ASN A 44 9.88 12.78 -5.49
CA ASN A 44 8.98 13.15 -6.57
C ASN A 44 8.69 11.93 -7.44
N GLY A 45 7.51 11.36 -7.29
CA GLY A 45 7.08 10.17 -8.02
C GLY A 45 6.99 10.35 -9.55
N GLU A 46 7.06 11.58 -10.05
CA GLU A 46 7.06 11.88 -11.49
C GLU A 46 8.47 11.87 -12.10
N THR A 47 9.50 11.99 -11.26
CA THR A 47 10.87 12.17 -11.75
C THR A 47 11.51 10.81 -12.02
N SER A 48 11.85 10.56 -13.29
CA SER A 48 12.71 9.43 -13.67
C SER A 48 14.07 9.58 -13.00
N GLY A 49 14.55 8.50 -12.38
CA GLY A 49 15.84 8.50 -11.67
C GLY A 49 15.70 8.69 -10.15
N ASP A 50 14.61 9.24 -9.66
CA ASP A 50 14.28 9.19 -8.23
C ASP A 50 13.83 7.77 -7.83
N LYS A 51 14.15 7.36 -6.61
CA LYS A 51 13.77 6.04 -6.09
C LYS A 51 12.25 5.85 -6.10
N LEU A 52 11.50 6.88 -5.73
CA LEU A 52 10.04 6.86 -5.71
C LEU A 52 9.47 6.78 -7.12
N GLY A 53 9.97 7.60 -8.05
CA GLY A 53 9.55 7.60 -9.44
C GLY A 53 9.84 6.25 -10.12
N ASN A 54 11.03 5.69 -9.92
CA ASN A 54 11.40 4.38 -10.45
C ASN A 54 10.52 3.26 -9.90
N LEU A 55 10.18 3.30 -8.61
CA LEU A 55 9.26 2.35 -8.02
C LEU A 55 7.85 2.52 -8.61
N GLY A 56 7.35 3.76 -8.73
CA GLY A 56 6.04 4.05 -9.30
C GLY A 56 5.90 3.55 -10.74
N GLN A 57 6.89 3.82 -11.58
CA GLN A 57 6.93 3.37 -12.96
C GLN A 57 6.93 1.83 -13.03
N SER A 58 7.88 1.20 -12.34
CA SER A 58 8.04 -0.26 -12.40
C SER A 58 6.89 -1.03 -11.75
N ALA A 59 6.21 -0.45 -10.77
CA ALA A 59 5.03 -1.03 -10.13
C ALA A 59 3.73 -0.83 -10.93
N GLY A 60 3.76 -0.10 -12.04
CA GLY A 60 2.55 0.23 -12.81
C GLY A 60 1.59 1.14 -12.03
N PHE A 61 2.12 2.04 -11.17
CA PHE A 61 1.30 2.95 -10.39
C PHE A 61 0.44 3.86 -11.27
N PHE A 62 1.03 4.50 -12.29
CA PHE A 62 0.31 5.44 -13.14
C PHE A 62 -0.86 4.80 -13.89
N PRO A 63 -0.67 3.70 -14.65
CA PRO A 63 -1.81 3.05 -15.30
C PRO A 63 -2.83 2.50 -14.32
N ALA A 64 -2.41 2.04 -13.15
CA ALA A 64 -3.32 1.56 -12.12
C ALA A 64 -4.17 2.66 -11.48
N VAL A 65 -3.64 3.88 -11.35
CA VAL A 65 -4.38 5.01 -10.77
C VAL A 65 -5.21 5.71 -11.83
N PHE A 66 -4.58 6.14 -12.92
CA PHE A 66 -5.17 7.07 -13.89
C PHE A 66 -5.71 6.40 -15.17
N GLY A 67 -5.39 5.12 -15.37
CA GLY A 67 -5.57 4.47 -16.66
C GLY A 67 -4.53 4.94 -17.70
N GLN A 68 -4.38 4.17 -18.76
CA GLN A 68 -3.44 4.46 -19.85
C GLN A 68 -3.93 3.82 -21.14
N THR A 69 -3.53 4.38 -22.28
CA THR A 69 -3.80 3.78 -23.60
C THR A 69 -2.48 3.57 -24.35
N PRO A 70 -2.14 2.33 -24.76
CA PRO A 70 -2.83 1.09 -24.44
C PRO A 70 -2.79 0.77 -22.93
N ASP A 71 -3.82 0.11 -22.43
CA ASP A 71 -3.94 -0.25 -21.00
C ASP A 71 -3.07 -1.49 -20.69
N PRO A 72 -2.04 -1.38 -19.86
CA PRO A 72 -1.21 -2.53 -19.45
C PRO A 72 -1.81 -3.32 -18.28
N MET A 73 -2.93 -2.85 -17.70
CA MET A 73 -3.57 -3.49 -16.56
C MET A 73 -4.49 -4.62 -17.03
N THR A 74 -4.54 -5.70 -16.28
CA THR A 74 -5.46 -6.81 -16.51
C THR A 74 -6.39 -7.04 -15.32
N GLU A 75 -7.60 -7.52 -15.57
CA GLU A 75 -8.53 -7.91 -14.51
C GLU A 75 -8.21 -9.30 -13.97
N GLN A 76 -7.69 -10.15 -14.82
CA GLN A 76 -7.36 -11.52 -14.44
C GLN A 76 -6.03 -11.58 -13.70
N ARG A 77 -6.05 -12.30 -12.60
CA ARG A 77 -4.82 -12.60 -11.86
C ARG A 77 -3.86 -13.39 -12.75
N PRO A 78 -2.59 -12.97 -12.86
CA PRO A 78 -1.58 -13.73 -13.57
C PRO A 78 -1.45 -15.16 -13.02
N ALA A 79 -1.23 -16.11 -13.93
CA ALA A 79 -0.96 -17.49 -13.56
C ALA A 79 0.35 -17.60 -12.78
N GLY A 80 0.49 -18.67 -12.00
CA GLY A 80 1.72 -18.95 -11.27
C GLY A 80 1.63 -18.67 -9.78
N LYS A 81 2.78 -18.85 -9.11
CA LYS A 81 2.91 -18.64 -7.66
C LYS A 81 3.26 -17.18 -7.38
N LEU A 82 2.46 -16.49 -6.58
CA LEU A 82 2.72 -15.09 -6.24
C LEU A 82 3.82 -14.93 -5.19
N GLY A 83 3.96 -15.89 -4.27
CA GLY A 83 4.88 -15.75 -3.14
C GLY A 83 4.40 -14.73 -2.10
N PRO A 84 5.30 -14.29 -1.21
CA PRO A 84 4.99 -13.31 -0.16
C PRO A 84 4.48 -11.98 -0.73
N ARG A 85 3.41 -11.46 -0.10
CA ARG A 85 2.80 -10.19 -0.45
C ARG A 85 3.42 -9.06 0.35
N TYR A 86 3.71 -7.96 -0.33
CA TYR A 86 4.07 -6.68 0.24
C TYR A 86 2.97 -5.66 -0.07
N ARG A 87 2.64 -4.82 0.91
CA ARG A 87 1.71 -3.73 0.70
C ARG A 87 2.48 -2.43 0.53
N ILE A 88 2.21 -1.71 -0.55
CA ILE A 88 2.67 -0.36 -0.81
C ILE A 88 1.49 0.57 -0.57
N VAL A 89 1.66 1.57 0.28
CA VAL A 89 0.70 2.66 0.45
C VAL A 89 1.34 3.90 -0.14
N TRP A 90 0.73 4.40 -1.20
CA TRP A 90 1.13 5.62 -1.90
C TRP A 90 0.42 6.82 -1.29
N THR A 91 1.16 7.86 -0.96
CA THR A 91 0.62 9.18 -0.62
C THR A 91 0.62 10.04 -1.87
N VAL A 92 -0.56 10.44 -2.32
CA VAL A 92 -0.75 11.19 -3.56
C VAL A 92 -1.25 12.60 -3.23
N PRO A 93 -0.44 13.63 -3.43
CA PRO A 93 -0.85 15.01 -3.21
C PRO A 93 -1.97 15.40 -4.18
N GLY A 94 -2.97 16.09 -3.68
CA GLY A 94 -4.10 16.59 -4.46
C GLY A 94 -4.46 18.04 -4.13
N PRO A 95 -5.42 18.62 -4.83
CA PRO A 95 -5.82 20.00 -4.63
C PRO A 95 -6.37 20.29 -3.23
N ASN A 96 -7.04 19.30 -2.61
CA ASN A 96 -7.68 19.40 -1.30
C ASN A 96 -6.98 18.58 -0.21
N GLY A 97 -5.70 18.26 -0.40
CA GLY A 97 -4.92 17.47 0.54
C GLY A 97 -4.38 16.17 -0.06
N GLU A 98 -3.93 15.29 0.79
CA GLU A 98 -3.31 14.03 0.38
C GLU A 98 -4.31 12.87 0.38
N SER A 99 -4.20 12.02 -0.60
CA SER A 99 -4.95 10.76 -0.69
C SER A 99 -4.00 9.58 -0.49
N ARG A 100 -4.51 8.49 0.09
CA ARG A 100 -3.74 7.25 0.27
C ARG A 100 -4.33 6.15 -0.58
N ILE A 101 -3.49 5.55 -1.44
CA ILE A 101 -3.85 4.46 -2.33
C ILE A 101 -3.01 3.24 -1.99
N SER A 102 -3.64 2.08 -1.86
CA SER A 102 -2.95 0.83 -1.55
C SER A 102 -2.74 0.00 -2.80
N GLN A 103 -1.56 -0.59 -2.91
CA GLN A 103 -1.19 -1.53 -3.96
C GLN A 103 -0.45 -2.72 -3.35
N ASP A 104 -0.80 -3.93 -3.72
CA ASP A 104 -0.07 -5.12 -3.33
C ASP A 104 1.04 -5.41 -4.35
N ALA A 105 2.22 -5.80 -3.88
CA ALA A 105 3.36 -6.18 -4.72
C ALA A 105 3.84 -7.57 -4.35
N TYR A 106 4.20 -8.34 -5.36
CA TYR A 106 4.67 -9.72 -5.26
C TYR A 106 6.02 -9.85 -5.98
N PRO A 107 7.12 -9.43 -5.33
CA PRO A 107 8.45 -9.42 -5.96
C PRO A 107 8.98 -10.81 -6.33
N TYR A 108 8.49 -11.85 -5.68
CA TYR A 108 8.93 -13.24 -5.90
C TYR A 108 7.95 -14.06 -6.73
N ALA A 109 6.98 -13.38 -7.36
CA ALA A 109 6.07 -14.07 -8.27
C ALA A 109 6.84 -14.68 -9.45
N ASP A 110 6.41 -15.85 -9.88
CA ASP A 110 7.00 -16.63 -10.97
C ASP A 110 5.98 -16.74 -12.13
N PRO A 111 6.38 -16.43 -13.37
CA PRO A 111 7.75 -16.15 -13.84
C PRO A 111 8.22 -14.71 -13.65
N GLN A 112 7.35 -13.75 -13.40
CA GLN A 112 7.66 -12.32 -13.30
C GLN A 112 7.03 -11.70 -12.06
N PRO A 113 7.65 -10.65 -11.47
CA PRO A 113 7.04 -9.92 -10.36
C PRO A 113 5.73 -9.26 -10.85
N VAL A 114 4.75 -9.21 -9.97
CA VAL A 114 3.45 -8.60 -10.30
C VAL A 114 3.00 -7.66 -9.20
N THR A 115 2.14 -6.71 -9.56
CA THR A 115 1.42 -5.90 -8.59
C THR A 115 -0.08 -6.00 -8.80
N TYR A 116 -0.83 -5.66 -7.76
CA TYR A 116 -2.28 -5.57 -7.81
C TYR A 116 -2.76 -4.32 -7.09
N MET A 117 -3.53 -3.52 -7.77
CA MET A 117 -4.24 -2.39 -7.17
C MET A 117 -5.74 -2.67 -7.19
N LYS A 118 -6.38 -2.56 -6.03
CA LYS A 118 -7.84 -2.70 -5.96
C LYS A 118 -8.49 -1.58 -6.78
N PRO A 119 -9.40 -1.89 -7.73
CA PRO A 119 -10.16 -0.88 -8.45
C PRO A 119 -11.04 -0.05 -7.51
N GLY A 120 -11.30 1.19 -7.91
CA GLY A 120 -12.29 2.05 -7.25
C GLY A 120 -11.82 2.68 -5.93
N GLN A 121 -10.52 2.65 -5.60
CA GLN A 121 -10.01 3.43 -4.46
C GLN A 121 -10.17 4.91 -4.76
N VAL A 122 -10.69 5.65 -3.79
CA VAL A 122 -10.97 7.09 -3.97
C VAL A 122 -9.70 7.88 -3.72
N PHE A 123 -9.43 8.84 -4.60
CA PHE A 123 -8.36 9.82 -4.46
C PHE A 123 -8.81 11.18 -5.03
N TRP A 124 -8.10 12.25 -4.65
CA TRP A 124 -8.47 13.63 -4.97
C TRP A 124 -9.96 13.90 -4.72
N ASP A 125 -10.63 14.65 -5.61
CA ASP A 125 -12.02 15.06 -5.49
C ASP A 125 -13.01 13.96 -5.89
N GLY A 126 -12.81 12.72 -5.41
CA GLY A 126 -13.71 11.60 -5.68
C GLY A 126 -13.35 10.78 -6.91
N GLN A 127 -12.21 11.04 -7.54
CA GLN A 127 -11.71 10.17 -8.60
C GLN A 127 -11.45 8.76 -8.07
N ARG A 128 -11.54 7.79 -8.95
CA ARG A 128 -11.39 6.38 -8.59
C ARG A 128 -10.27 5.74 -9.39
N THR A 129 -9.46 4.92 -8.71
CA THR A 129 -8.41 4.17 -9.38
C THR A 129 -8.99 3.21 -10.41
N ARG A 130 -8.30 3.09 -11.57
CA ARG A 130 -8.59 2.05 -12.55
C ARG A 130 -8.37 0.67 -11.94
N GLY A 131 -7.24 0.48 -11.22
CA GLY A 131 -6.87 -0.76 -10.57
C GLY A 131 -6.56 -1.89 -11.54
N GLY A 132 -6.41 -3.11 -11.00
CA GLY A 132 -6.10 -4.33 -11.76
C GLY A 132 -4.73 -4.92 -11.42
N TRP A 133 -4.37 -5.95 -12.16
CA TRP A 133 -3.07 -6.61 -12.12
C TRP A 133 -2.12 -5.98 -13.14
N TYR A 134 -0.88 -5.81 -12.74
CA TYR A 134 0.21 -5.37 -13.59
C TYR A 134 1.33 -6.39 -13.53
N VAL A 135 1.82 -6.81 -14.70
CA VAL A 135 2.98 -7.68 -14.81
C VAL A 135 4.22 -6.81 -14.94
N GLY A 136 5.01 -6.78 -13.88
CA GLY A 136 6.26 -6.03 -13.84
C GLY A 136 7.41 -6.80 -14.49
N ASP A 137 8.52 -6.12 -14.60
CA ASP A 137 9.78 -6.66 -15.09
C ASP A 137 10.84 -6.78 -13.97
N SER A 138 12.08 -7.00 -14.35
CA SER A 138 13.21 -7.05 -13.41
C SER A 138 13.41 -5.73 -12.66
N GLN A 139 13.00 -4.58 -13.24
CA GLN A 139 13.13 -3.27 -12.62
C GLN A 139 12.20 -3.14 -11.38
N LEU A 140 11.00 -3.71 -11.43
CA LEU A 140 10.12 -3.75 -10.25
C LEU A 140 10.79 -4.49 -9.09
N ARG A 141 11.38 -5.64 -9.39
CA ARG A 141 12.11 -6.43 -8.38
C ARG A 141 13.30 -5.66 -7.83
N ALA A 142 14.08 -5.04 -8.71
CA ALA A 142 15.24 -4.22 -8.33
C ALA A 142 14.84 -3.02 -7.46
N SER A 143 13.76 -2.31 -7.82
CA SER A 143 13.25 -1.15 -7.06
C SER A 143 12.79 -1.54 -5.66
N LEU A 144 12.07 -2.66 -5.52
CA LEU A 144 11.63 -3.17 -4.22
C LEU A 144 12.82 -3.62 -3.34
N PHE A 145 13.83 -4.28 -3.93
CA PHE A 145 15.04 -4.66 -3.20
C PHE A 145 15.88 -3.45 -2.78
N ALA A 146 15.97 -2.44 -3.63
CA ALA A 146 16.61 -1.17 -3.28
C ALA A 146 15.86 -0.40 -2.19
N ALA A 147 14.56 -0.63 -2.07
CA ALA A 147 13.72 -0.12 -0.99
C ALA A 147 13.89 -0.88 0.33
N GLY A 148 14.61 -2.01 0.35
CA GLY A 148 14.85 -2.81 1.56
C GLY A 148 14.05 -4.11 1.66
N VAL A 149 13.25 -4.46 0.66
CA VAL A 149 12.64 -5.79 0.57
C VAL A 149 13.75 -6.84 0.48
N PRO A 150 13.70 -7.94 1.24
CA PRO A 150 14.72 -8.98 1.19
C PRO A 150 14.93 -9.52 -0.23
N ARG A 151 16.17 -9.85 -0.61
CA ARG A 151 16.46 -10.40 -1.94
C ARG A 151 15.98 -11.83 -2.13
N SER A 152 15.87 -12.59 -1.03
CA SER A 152 15.29 -13.94 -1.02
C SER A 152 13.92 -13.90 -0.37
N ALA A 153 12.99 -14.67 -0.91
CA ALA A 153 11.67 -14.78 -0.32
C ALA A 153 11.79 -15.20 1.16
N PRO A 154 11.29 -14.39 2.10
CA PRO A 154 11.23 -14.82 3.48
C PRO A 154 10.47 -16.15 3.52
N SER A 155 10.98 -17.10 4.28
CA SER A 155 10.19 -18.28 4.56
C SER A 155 8.87 -17.80 5.14
N THR A 156 7.78 -18.09 4.48
CA THR A 156 6.45 -17.97 5.08
C THR A 156 6.39 -19.00 6.19
N GLY A 157 7.08 -18.72 7.30
CA GLY A 157 6.79 -19.38 8.54
C GLY A 157 5.30 -19.14 8.75
N GLY A 158 4.50 -20.16 8.50
CA GLY A 158 3.09 -20.12 8.84
C GLY A 158 3.04 -19.57 10.25
N PHE A 159 2.10 -18.71 10.54
CA PHE A 159 1.86 -18.19 11.88
C PHE A 159 1.99 -19.39 12.82
N ASP A 160 3.07 -19.39 13.61
CA ASP A 160 3.48 -20.59 14.37
C ASP A 160 2.49 -20.74 15.52
N TRP A 161 1.36 -21.38 15.21
CA TRP A 161 0.29 -21.71 16.15
C TRP A 161 0.85 -22.45 17.37
N THR A 162 1.96 -23.20 17.20
CA THR A 162 2.62 -23.90 18.28
C THR A 162 3.21 -22.96 19.31
N ARG A 163 3.78 -21.81 18.90
CA ARG A 163 4.30 -20.82 19.86
C ARG A 163 3.18 -20.13 20.63
N TRP A 164 2.08 -19.81 19.96
CA TRP A 164 0.94 -19.15 20.62
C TRP A 164 0.12 -20.10 21.46
N THR A 165 -0.02 -21.37 21.08
CA THR A 165 -0.66 -22.40 21.91
C THR A 165 0.16 -22.70 23.17
N LEU A 166 1.49 -22.74 23.08
CA LEU A 166 2.35 -22.90 24.25
C LEU A 166 2.23 -21.72 25.25
N ILE A 167 2.20 -20.49 24.76
CA ILE A 167 2.01 -19.32 25.63
C ILE A 167 0.61 -19.29 26.24
N GLY A 168 -0.42 -19.65 25.47
CA GLY A 168 -1.80 -19.72 25.94
C GLY A 168 -2.00 -20.82 27.01
N VAL A 169 -1.44 -22.01 26.82
CA VAL A 169 -1.57 -23.14 27.76
C VAL A 169 -0.80 -22.87 29.06
N THR A 170 0.41 -22.31 28.98
CA THR A 170 1.15 -21.96 30.21
C THR A 170 0.49 -20.83 30.99
N GLY A 171 -0.10 -19.83 30.32
CA GLY A 171 -0.84 -18.77 30.99
C GLY A 171 -2.11 -19.28 31.68
N ALA A 172 -2.88 -20.15 31.04
CA ALA A 172 -4.09 -20.74 31.61
C ALA A 172 -3.77 -21.66 32.81
N ALA A 173 -2.70 -22.45 32.75
CA ALA A 173 -2.27 -23.31 33.84
C ALA A 173 -1.84 -22.52 35.08
N LEU A 174 -1.14 -21.38 34.91
CA LEU A 174 -0.76 -20.48 35.99
C LEU A 174 -1.97 -19.82 36.65
N LEU A 175 -2.96 -19.40 35.88
CA LEU A 175 -4.18 -18.80 36.42
C LEU A 175 -5.03 -19.80 37.20
N LEU A 176 -5.13 -21.05 36.74
CA LEU A 176 -5.82 -22.12 37.45
C LEU A 176 -5.10 -22.52 38.77
N ALA A 177 -3.77 -22.55 38.77
CA ALA A 177 -2.99 -22.82 39.98
C ALA A 177 -3.16 -21.70 41.01
N LEU A 178 -3.17 -20.42 40.60
CA LEU A 178 -3.44 -19.27 41.47
C LEU A 178 -4.85 -19.28 42.05
N ALA A 179 -5.87 -19.61 41.23
CA ALA A 179 -7.25 -19.70 41.69
C ALA A 179 -7.42 -20.82 42.72
N PHE A 180 -6.74 -21.96 42.52
CA PHE A 180 -6.81 -23.10 43.44
C PHE A 180 -6.14 -22.79 44.78
N THR A 181 -5.00 -22.10 44.78
CA THR A 181 -4.33 -21.70 46.02
C THR A 181 -5.15 -20.69 46.84
N VAL A 182 -5.76 -19.69 46.17
CA VAL A 182 -6.61 -18.69 46.86
C VAL A 182 -7.86 -19.35 47.49
N THR A 183 -8.49 -20.27 46.78
CA THR A 183 -9.66 -20.99 47.35
C THR A 183 -9.30 -21.88 48.52
N ARG A 184 -8.13 -22.53 48.49
CA ARG A 184 -7.65 -23.38 49.59
C ARG A 184 -7.29 -22.56 50.83
N VAL A 185 -6.65 -21.39 50.66
CA VAL A 185 -6.31 -20.52 51.79
C VAL A 185 -7.57 -19.93 52.46
N ARG A 186 -8.61 -19.60 51.67
CA ARG A 186 -9.88 -19.13 52.21
C ARG A 186 -10.64 -20.16 53.06
N ARG A 187 -10.54 -21.48 52.73
CA ARG A 187 -11.17 -22.57 53.47
C ARG A 187 -10.45 -22.90 54.77
N LEU A 188 -9.19 -22.49 54.93
CA LEU A 188 -8.38 -22.74 56.14
C LEU A 188 -8.39 -21.59 57.15
N ARG A 189 -9.14 -20.51 56.93
CA ARG A 189 -9.32 -19.48 57.97
C ARG A 189 -10.33 -19.97 58.99
N PRO A 190 -9.94 -20.17 60.26
CA PRO A 190 -10.88 -20.50 61.29
C PRO A 190 -11.83 -19.29 61.49
N GLU A 191 -13.11 -19.63 61.71
CA GLU A 191 -14.16 -18.67 62.05
C GLU A 191 -13.81 -18.00 63.41
N PRO A 192 -13.88 -16.63 63.52
CA PRO A 192 -13.64 -16.03 64.83
C PRO A 192 -14.74 -16.47 65.81
N ALA A 193 -14.32 -17.04 66.92
CA ALA A 193 -15.21 -17.36 68.02
C ALA A 193 -15.80 -16.06 68.61
N VAL A 194 -17.15 -16.01 68.71
CA VAL A 194 -17.91 -14.97 69.41
C VAL A 194 -17.92 -15.26 70.85
#